data_f4132f28dc67e0792bc2d3b7193c2d71
#
_entry.id   f4132f28dc67e0792bc2d3b7193c2d71
#
_cell.length_a   1.000
_cell.length_b   1.000
_cell.length_c   1.000
_cell.angle_alpha   90.00
_cell.angle_beta   90.00
_cell.angle_gamma   90.00
#
_symmetry.space_group_name_H-M   'P 1'
#
loop_
_entity.id
_entity.type
_entity.pdbx_description
1 polymer ?
#
loop_
_entity_poly.entity_id
_entity_poly.type
_entity_poly.pdbx_seq_one_letter_code
_entity_poly.pdbx_strand_id
1 'polypeptide(L)'
;MTTELLAAALLDMEFHTLTSTDNLDVVAYEKQVMDRLGLIPQIAPRYRTTYFNHIMGGYEAGYYSYLWAERLDADAFESFKEHGIFDPATATAFRKNILE
;
A
#
# COMPACT_ATOMS: atom_id res chain seq x y z
N MET A 1 2.02 -11.62 -0.65
CA MET A 1 1.79 -10.29 -1.30
C MET A 1 1.06 -9.31 -0.39
N THR A 2 -0.13 -9.60 0.10
CA THR A 2 -0.90 -8.67 1.00
C THR A 2 -0.16 -8.34 2.30
N THR A 3 0.45 -9.33 2.95
CA THR A 3 1.22 -9.13 4.19
C THR A 3 2.42 -8.19 3.99
N GLU A 4 3.15 -8.34 2.90
CA GLU A 4 4.30 -7.48 2.56
C GLU A 4 3.85 -6.03 2.29
N LEU A 5 2.72 -5.87 1.59
CA LEU A 5 2.12 -4.56 1.31
C LEU A 5 1.64 -3.89 2.59
N LEU A 6 0.95 -4.65 3.45
CA LEU A 6 0.47 -4.16 4.75
C LEU A 6 1.64 -3.78 5.66
N ALA A 7 2.69 -4.59 5.71
CA ALA A 7 3.89 -4.30 6.50
C ALA A 7 4.56 -2.99 6.04
N ALA A 8 4.65 -2.76 4.73
CA ALA A 8 5.18 -1.50 4.20
C ALA A 8 4.25 -0.30 4.52
N ALA A 9 2.94 -0.46 4.43
CA ALA A 9 1.99 0.58 4.77
C ALA A 9 2.05 0.96 6.26
N LEU A 10 2.18 -0.02 7.15
CA LEU A 10 2.34 0.21 8.59
C LEU A 10 3.70 0.85 8.91
N LEU A 11 4.77 0.44 8.22
CA LEU A 11 6.09 1.04 8.37
C LEU A 11 6.08 2.52 7.97
N ASP A 12 5.41 2.86 6.87
CA ASP A 12 5.20 4.24 6.45
C ASP A 12 4.53 5.06 7.56
N MET A 13 3.42 4.58 8.10
CA MET A 13 2.72 5.26 9.20
C MET A 13 3.57 5.38 10.46
N GLU A 14 4.33 4.37 10.81
CA GLU A 14 5.23 4.38 11.96
C GLU A 14 6.30 5.47 11.84
N PHE A 15 6.92 5.62 10.67
CA PHE A 15 7.87 6.71 10.44
C PHE A 15 7.21 8.08 10.56
N HIS A 16 6.00 8.25 10.04
CA HIS A 16 5.31 9.54 9.99
C HIS A 16 4.55 9.90 11.30
N THR A 17 4.55 9.01 12.27
CA THR A 17 4.07 9.29 13.64
C THR A 17 5.20 9.63 14.62
N LEU A 18 6.47 9.53 14.19
CA LEU A 18 7.60 9.93 15.03
C LEU A 18 7.57 11.45 15.29
N THR A 19 7.84 11.81 16.54
CA THR A 19 7.92 13.22 16.97
C THR A 19 9.34 13.81 16.85
N SER A 20 10.36 12.94 16.73
CA SER A 20 11.75 13.29 16.44
C SER A 20 12.42 12.16 15.68
N THR A 21 13.36 12.52 14.82
CA THR A 21 14.22 11.60 14.07
C THR A 21 15.70 11.74 14.47
N ASP A 22 15.98 12.45 15.56
CA ASP A 22 17.33 12.67 16.03
C ASP A 22 18.03 11.34 16.36
N ASN A 23 19.17 11.09 15.73
CA ASN A 23 19.96 9.86 15.87
C ASN A 23 19.19 8.56 15.55
N LEU A 24 18.14 8.62 14.73
CA LEU A 24 17.36 7.45 14.32
C LEU A 24 18.17 6.54 13.39
N ASP A 25 18.45 5.31 13.86
CA ASP A 25 18.89 4.23 12.99
C ASP A 25 17.67 3.63 12.29
N VAL A 26 17.47 3.99 11.03
CA VAL A 26 16.28 3.61 10.25
C VAL A 26 16.17 2.09 10.04
N VAL A 27 17.29 1.38 9.97
CA VAL A 27 17.29 -0.08 9.77
C VAL A 27 16.92 -0.80 11.07
N ALA A 28 17.48 -0.35 12.19
CA ALA A 28 17.13 -0.87 13.50
C ALA A 28 15.67 -0.57 13.85
N TYR A 29 15.18 0.61 13.52
CA TYR A 29 13.79 0.99 13.72
C TYR A 29 12.83 0.14 12.88
N GLU A 30 13.11 -0.06 11.59
CA GLU A 30 12.35 -0.96 10.73
C GLU A 30 12.22 -2.36 11.36
N LYS A 31 13.35 -2.91 11.82
CA LYS A 31 13.35 -4.22 12.47
C LYS A 31 12.46 -4.22 13.71
N GLN A 32 12.56 -3.20 14.55
CA GLN A 32 11.73 -3.07 15.75
C GLN A 32 10.24 -3.01 15.42
N VAL A 33 9.87 -2.27 14.37
CA VAL A 33 8.48 -2.18 13.90
C VAL A 33 8.00 -3.56 13.42
N MET A 34 8.77 -4.26 12.60
CA MET A 34 8.40 -5.58 12.08
C MET A 34 8.24 -6.61 13.19
N ASP A 35 9.15 -6.62 14.16
CA ASP A 35 9.08 -7.51 15.34
C ASP A 35 7.80 -7.22 16.16
N ARG A 36 7.46 -5.95 16.39
CA ARG A 36 6.25 -5.54 17.11
C ARG A 36 4.97 -5.93 16.39
N LEU A 37 4.97 -5.88 15.05
CA LEU A 37 3.86 -6.32 14.21
C LEU A 37 3.74 -7.85 14.13
N GLY A 38 4.68 -8.59 14.68
CA GLY A 38 4.69 -10.04 14.66
C GLY A 38 5.02 -10.62 13.27
N LEU A 39 5.70 -9.86 12.43
CA LEU A 39 6.10 -10.34 11.11
C LEU A 39 7.19 -11.42 11.26
N ILE A 40 6.95 -12.59 10.67
CA ILE A 40 7.94 -13.66 10.71
C ILE A 40 9.18 -13.28 9.89
N PRO A 41 10.39 -13.72 10.29
CA PRO A 41 11.65 -13.27 9.66
C PRO A 41 11.78 -13.58 8.16
N GLN A 42 11.01 -14.56 7.67
CA GLN A 42 10.99 -14.96 6.25
C GLN A 42 10.20 -14.01 5.36
N ILE A 43 9.39 -13.13 5.95
CA ILE A 43 8.60 -12.14 5.23
C ILE A 43 9.21 -10.77 5.50
N ALA A 44 9.73 -10.13 4.46
CA ALA A 44 10.15 -8.74 4.52
C ALA A 44 9.01 -7.80 4.10
N PRO A 45 8.98 -6.55 4.57
CA PRO A 45 8.08 -5.55 4.00
C PRO A 45 8.40 -5.37 2.51
N ARG A 46 7.39 -5.04 1.70
CA ARG A 46 7.52 -4.88 0.26
C ARG A 46 8.63 -3.91 -0.15
N TYR A 47 8.84 -2.88 0.64
CA TYR A 47 9.96 -1.95 0.53
C TYR A 47 10.66 -1.84 1.87
N ARG A 48 11.99 -1.96 1.85
CA ARG A 48 12.83 -1.68 2.99
C ARG A 48 13.08 -0.17 3.07
N THR A 49 13.27 0.35 4.26
CA THR A 49 13.44 1.80 4.49
C THR A 49 14.47 2.45 3.57
N THR A 50 15.56 1.76 3.27
CA THR A 50 16.67 2.28 2.44
C THR A 50 16.36 2.44 0.95
N TYR A 51 15.23 1.90 0.47
CA TYR A 51 14.78 2.02 -0.93
C TYR A 51 13.26 2.21 -1.06
N PHE A 52 12.63 2.77 -0.04
CA PHE A 52 11.19 3.03 -0.03
C PHE A 52 10.88 4.37 -0.72
N ASN A 53 11.12 4.46 -2.01
CA ASN A 53 10.97 5.68 -2.79
C ASN A 53 9.57 6.31 -2.75
N HIS A 54 8.51 5.51 -2.59
CA HIS A 54 7.13 5.99 -2.53
C HIS A 54 6.95 7.08 -1.46
N ILE A 55 7.49 6.85 -0.27
CA ILE A 55 7.35 7.78 0.86
C ILE A 55 8.32 8.97 0.80
N MET A 56 9.10 9.07 -0.27
CA MET A 56 9.99 10.20 -0.57
C MET A 56 9.49 11.06 -1.73
N GLY A 57 8.32 10.75 -2.29
CA GLY A 57 7.86 11.39 -3.52
C GLY A 57 6.34 11.42 -3.69
N GLY A 58 5.57 11.68 -2.64
CA GLY A 58 4.13 11.92 -2.72
C GLY A 58 3.23 10.85 -2.10
N TYR A 59 3.78 9.76 -1.57
CA TYR A 59 3.03 8.73 -0.85
C TYR A 59 3.38 8.66 0.64
N GLU A 60 4.07 9.66 1.17
CA GLU A 60 4.38 9.79 2.59
C GLU A 60 3.11 9.81 3.44
N ALA A 61 3.06 8.96 4.47
CA ALA A 61 1.89 8.68 5.29
C ALA A 61 0.64 8.25 4.47
N GLY A 62 0.84 7.88 3.22
CA GLY A 62 -0.21 7.58 2.23
C GLY A 62 -0.07 6.24 1.52
N TYR A 63 0.97 5.47 1.82
CA TYR A 63 1.22 4.18 1.13
C TYR A 63 0.06 3.19 1.33
N TYR A 64 -0.66 3.26 2.43
CA TYR A 64 -1.86 2.45 2.69
C TYR A 64 -2.96 2.62 1.63
N SER A 65 -2.90 3.70 0.81
CA SER A 65 -3.86 3.94 -0.28
C SER A 65 -3.92 2.80 -1.30
N TYR A 66 -2.83 2.05 -1.47
CA TYR A 66 -2.82 0.86 -2.33
C TYR A 66 -3.79 -0.23 -1.87
N LEU A 67 -3.99 -0.38 -0.55
CA LEU A 67 -4.98 -1.32 0.00
C LEU A 67 -6.41 -0.88 -0.31
N TRP A 68 -6.68 0.43 -0.24
CA TRP A 68 -7.95 1.00 -0.68
C TRP A 68 -8.18 0.83 -2.17
N ALA A 69 -7.14 1.05 -2.98
CA ALA A 69 -7.21 0.87 -4.43
C ALA A 69 -7.55 -0.59 -4.79
N GLU A 70 -6.94 -1.57 -4.15
CA GLU A 70 -7.29 -3.00 -4.33
C GLU A 70 -8.74 -3.28 -3.98
N ARG A 71 -9.27 -2.67 -2.92
CA ARG A 71 -10.68 -2.81 -2.52
C ARG A 71 -11.63 -2.23 -3.57
N LEU A 72 -11.33 -1.03 -4.06
CA LEU A 72 -12.15 -0.33 -5.06
C LEU A 72 -12.06 -1.01 -6.43
N ASP A 73 -10.88 -1.51 -6.81
CA ASP A 73 -10.67 -2.28 -8.03
C ASP A 73 -11.53 -3.55 -8.04
N ALA A 74 -11.50 -4.30 -6.94
CA ALA A 74 -12.33 -5.49 -6.79
C ALA A 74 -13.83 -5.18 -6.89
N ASP A 75 -14.27 -4.08 -6.29
CA ASP A 75 -15.66 -3.62 -6.34
C ASP A 75 -16.09 -3.23 -7.78
N ALA A 76 -15.25 -2.46 -8.47
CA ALA A 76 -15.49 -2.09 -9.86
C ALA A 76 -15.54 -3.32 -10.79
N PHE A 77 -14.69 -4.33 -10.54
CA PHE A 77 -14.66 -5.55 -11.33
C PHE A 77 -15.93 -6.41 -11.19
N GLU A 78 -16.64 -6.32 -10.07
CA GLU A 78 -17.93 -7.02 -9.93
C GLU A 78 -18.93 -6.63 -11.04
N SER A 79 -18.97 -5.35 -11.44
CA SER A 79 -19.82 -4.89 -12.55
C SER A 79 -19.47 -5.59 -13.87
N PHE A 80 -18.18 -5.82 -14.13
CA PHE A 80 -17.76 -6.59 -15.32
C PHE A 80 -18.13 -8.07 -15.22
N LYS A 81 -18.11 -8.65 -14.02
CA LYS A 81 -18.55 -10.03 -13.81
C LYS A 81 -20.04 -10.20 -14.03
N GLU A 82 -20.85 -9.22 -13.62
CA GLU A 82 -22.32 -9.24 -13.76
C GLU A 82 -22.78 -9.03 -15.21
N HIS A 83 -22.15 -8.11 -15.94
CA HIS A 83 -22.58 -7.72 -17.29
C HIS A 83 -21.78 -8.37 -18.42
N GLY A 84 -20.63 -8.96 -18.09
CA GLY A 84 -19.69 -9.56 -19.03
C GLY A 84 -18.35 -8.83 -19.07
N ILE A 85 -17.27 -9.59 -19.02
CA ILE A 85 -15.88 -9.06 -18.94
C ILE A 85 -15.56 -8.12 -20.13
N PHE A 86 -16.19 -8.33 -21.28
CA PHE A 86 -15.99 -7.52 -22.48
C PHE A 86 -17.21 -6.67 -22.85
N ASP A 87 -18.15 -6.45 -21.90
CA ASP A 87 -19.30 -5.58 -22.15
C ASP A 87 -18.88 -4.13 -22.46
N PRO A 88 -19.22 -3.59 -23.66
CA PRO A 88 -18.78 -2.26 -24.06
C PRO A 88 -19.41 -1.13 -23.22
N ALA A 89 -20.62 -1.32 -22.68
CA ALA A 89 -21.29 -0.31 -21.88
C ALA A 89 -20.61 -0.15 -20.52
N THR A 90 -20.31 -1.27 -19.86
CA THR A 90 -19.56 -1.29 -18.59
C THR A 90 -18.15 -0.72 -18.77
N ALA A 91 -17.45 -1.12 -19.83
CA ALA A 91 -16.10 -0.60 -20.13
C ALA A 91 -16.12 0.92 -20.39
N THR A 92 -17.13 1.42 -21.11
CA THR A 92 -17.28 2.86 -21.36
C THR A 92 -17.59 3.63 -20.07
N ALA A 93 -18.47 3.08 -19.22
CA ALA A 93 -18.80 3.70 -17.94
C ALA A 93 -17.58 3.77 -17.03
N PHE A 94 -16.81 2.67 -16.92
CA PHE A 94 -15.59 2.63 -16.15
C PHE A 94 -14.58 3.66 -16.64
N ARG A 95 -14.32 3.71 -17.94
CA ARG A 95 -13.41 4.67 -18.54
C ARG A 95 -13.81 6.11 -18.22
N LYS A 96 -15.08 6.48 -18.45
CA LYS A 96 -15.56 7.87 -18.31
C LYS A 96 -15.64 8.34 -16.85
N ASN A 97 -15.97 7.45 -15.94
CA ASN A 97 -16.26 7.83 -14.56
C ASN A 97 -15.06 7.62 -13.61
N ILE A 98 -14.09 6.79 -13.98
CA ILE A 98 -12.95 6.43 -13.14
C ILE A 98 -11.62 6.90 -13.73
N LEU A 99 -11.43 6.80 -15.06
CA LEU A 99 -10.12 7.05 -15.68
C LEU A 99 -9.99 8.45 -16.34
N GLU A 100 -11.08 9.10 -16.70
CA GLU A 100 -11.15 10.45 -17.28
C GLU A 100 -11.66 11.48 -16.27
#